data_d4908cd6e2a23fedd64ae2e662c9b941
#
_entry.id   d4908cd6e2a23fedd64ae2e662c9b941
#
_cell.length_a   1.000
_cell.length_b   1.000
_cell.length_c   1.000
_cell.angle_alpha   90.00
_cell.angle_beta   90.00
_cell.angle_gamma   90.00
#
_symmetry.space_group_name_H-M   'P 1'
#
loop_
_entity.id
_entity.type
_entity.pdbx_description
1 polymer ?
#
loop_
_entity_poly.entity_id
_entity_poly.type
_entity_poly.pdbx_seq_one_letter_code
_entity_poly.pdbx_strand_id
1 'polypeptide(L)'
;MLRHYLLGRYVDLKDVEDILGHSPFIYLRGVLVYSVLLFFVYVAYAISQQYPEYQNVPYVRRIAGILGLFIFFKWLLGFLNLYLDCILISKDALTVFLRDGILEYKTEVIDRSKILVISHNQNSVRDKLCGKWDLLIQMWNDIDFSFSDISHPRKSASKLTLNKKNHDEAKKKKIEEDLQWDQRQFDILVDALWEVIRDYMETKNNEEKYE
;
A
#
# COMPACT_ATOMS: atom_id res chain seq x y z
N MET A 1 0.64 14.65 -8.72
CA MET A 1 2.05 15.04 -8.90
C MET A 1 2.79 15.24 -7.57
N LEU A 2 2.34 16.10 -6.64
CA LEU A 2 3.03 16.37 -5.37
C LEU A 2 3.26 15.11 -4.51
N ARG A 3 2.25 14.23 -4.39
CA ARG A 3 2.35 12.98 -3.62
C ARG A 3 3.42 12.04 -4.19
N HIS A 4 3.47 11.85 -5.51
CA HIS A 4 4.51 11.05 -6.18
C HIS A 4 5.92 11.61 -5.92
N TYR A 5 6.08 12.93 -5.99
CA TYR A 5 7.36 13.57 -5.72
C TYR A 5 7.81 13.36 -4.27
N LEU A 6 6.90 13.51 -3.30
CA LEU A 6 7.21 13.32 -1.89
C LEU A 6 7.51 11.85 -1.55
N LEU A 7 6.70 10.92 -2.05
CA LEU A 7 6.90 9.49 -1.82
C LEU A 7 8.17 8.96 -2.49
N GLY A 8 8.55 9.48 -3.66
CA GLY A 8 9.77 9.09 -4.36
C GLY A 8 11.07 9.35 -3.61
N ARG A 9 11.02 10.13 -2.50
CA ARG A 9 12.16 10.30 -1.59
C ARG A 9 12.33 9.15 -0.61
N TYR A 10 11.28 8.37 -0.37
CA TYR A 10 11.23 7.34 0.66
C TYR A 10 11.09 5.93 0.08
N VAL A 11 10.46 5.82 -1.09
CA VAL A 11 10.17 4.53 -1.75
C VAL A 11 10.46 4.65 -3.23
N ASP A 12 11.03 3.60 -3.84
CA ASP A 12 11.19 3.54 -5.30
C ASP A 12 9.82 3.34 -5.95
N LEU A 13 9.41 4.32 -6.75
CA LEU A 13 8.10 4.35 -7.40
C LEU A 13 8.09 3.79 -8.82
N LYS A 14 9.23 3.24 -9.31
CA LYS A 14 9.35 2.78 -10.71
C LYS A 14 8.36 1.66 -11.06
N ASP A 15 8.10 0.75 -10.09
CA ASP A 15 7.24 -0.40 -10.30
C ASP A 15 5.83 -0.22 -9.72
N VAL A 16 5.48 0.99 -9.27
CA VAL A 16 4.19 1.27 -8.65
C VAL A 16 3.13 1.51 -9.72
N GLU A 17 2.11 0.66 -9.75
CA GLU A 17 0.98 0.73 -10.68
C GLU A 17 -0.12 1.68 -10.19
N ASP A 18 -0.39 1.69 -8.88
CA ASP A 18 -1.43 2.54 -8.30
C ASP A 18 -1.10 2.90 -6.85
N ILE A 19 -1.67 4.01 -6.38
CA ILE A 19 -1.49 4.52 -5.02
C ILE A 19 -2.85 4.70 -4.37
N LEU A 20 -3.13 3.89 -3.35
CA LEU A 20 -4.32 4.01 -2.54
C LEU A 20 -4.04 4.90 -1.33
N GLY A 21 -4.89 5.87 -1.12
CA GLY A 21 -4.77 6.77 0.03
C GLY A 21 -6.10 6.97 0.74
N HIS A 22 -6.05 7.78 1.77
CA HIS A 22 -7.22 8.11 2.57
C HIS A 22 -8.31 8.87 1.81
N SER A 23 -9.53 8.75 2.30
CA SER A 23 -10.70 9.49 1.80
C SER A 23 -10.54 11.00 2.03
N PRO A 24 -10.97 11.86 1.08
CA PRO A 24 -10.94 13.31 1.24
C PRO A 24 -11.72 13.81 2.46
N PHE A 25 -12.70 13.06 2.94
CA PHE A 25 -13.46 13.40 4.14
C PHE A 25 -12.63 13.46 5.43
N ILE A 26 -11.55 12.67 5.51
CA ILE A 26 -10.67 12.70 6.69
C ILE A 26 -9.95 14.06 6.78
N TYR A 27 -9.55 14.61 5.64
CA TYR A 27 -8.91 15.92 5.57
C TYR A 27 -9.90 17.02 5.92
N LEU A 28 -11.15 16.92 5.44
CA LEU A 28 -12.21 17.88 5.76
C LEU A 28 -12.49 17.92 7.27
N ARG A 29 -12.57 16.76 7.91
CA ARG A 29 -12.72 16.68 9.37
C ARG A 29 -11.56 17.39 10.09
N GLY A 30 -10.32 17.15 9.66
CA GLY A 30 -9.15 17.83 10.20
C GLY A 30 -9.27 19.35 10.05
N VAL A 31 -9.57 19.84 8.84
CA VAL A 31 -9.77 21.27 8.58
C VAL A 31 -10.83 21.87 9.51
N LEU A 32 -11.98 21.22 9.66
CA LEU A 32 -13.06 21.72 10.52
C LEU A 32 -12.63 21.83 12.00
N VAL A 33 -12.03 20.79 12.55
CA VAL A 33 -11.58 20.79 13.96
C VAL A 33 -10.57 21.91 14.22
N TYR A 34 -9.56 22.05 13.38
CA TYR A 34 -8.53 23.07 13.56
C TYR A 34 -9.05 24.48 13.27
N SER A 35 -9.99 24.65 12.34
CA SER A 35 -10.66 25.94 12.11
C SER A 35 -11.48 26.38 13.32
N VAL A 36 -12.19 25.46 13.97
CA VAL A 36 -12.92 25.76 15.21
C VAL A 36 -11.94 26.15 16.34
N LEU A 37 -10.83 25.46 16.49
CA LEU A 37 -9.82 25.82 17.49
C LEU A 37 -9.22 27.20 17.23
N LEU A 38 -8.87 27.51 15.99
CA LEU A 38 -8.37 28.84 15.59
C LEU A 38 -9.43 29.93 15.83
N PHE A 39 -10.70 29.61 15.54
CA PHE A 39 -11.81 30.53 15.83
C PHE A 39 -11.90 30.83 17.33
N PHE A 40 -11.81 29.87 18.19
CA PHE A 40 -11.82 30.12 19.65
C PHE A 40 -10.63 30.97 20.11
N VAL A 41 -9.44 30.74 19.58
CA VAL A 41 -8.26 31.58 19.86
C VAL A 41 -8.50 33.01 19.40
N TYR A 42 -9.08 33.19 18.22
CA TYR A 42 -9.43 34.50 17.69
C TYR A 42 -10.48 35.20 18.57
N VAL A 43 -11.55 34.51 18.95
CA VAL A 43 -12.61 35.07 19.83
C VAL A 43 -12.04 35.46 21.20
N ALA A 44 -11.22 34.60 21.82
CA ALA A 44 -10.57 34.92 23.07
C ALA A 44 -9.68 36.19 22.95
N TYR A 45 -8.93 36.30 21.85
CA TYR A 45 -8.13 37.45 21.56
C TYR A 45 -9.03 38.71 21.36
N ALA A 46 -10.10 38.63 20.58
CA ALA A 46 -11.02 39.73 20.32
C ALA A 46 -11.69 40.23 21.61
N ILE A 47 -12.14 39.31 22.46
CA ILE A 47 -12.71 39.65 23.77
C ILE A 47 -11.67 40.39 24.64
N SER A 48 -10.43 39.89 24.68
CA SER A 48 -9.37 40.53 25.46
C SER A 48 -9.08 41.97 25.05
N GLN A 49 -9.32 42.31 23.78
CA GLN A 49 -9.16 43.66 23.26
C GLN A 49 -10.29 44.62 23.69
N GLN A 50 -11.44 44.11 24.15
CA GLN A 50 -12.54 44.95 24.65
C GLN A 50 -12.31 45.49 26.06
N TYR A 51 -11.40 44.86 26.82
CA TYR A 51 -11.07 45.29 28.17
C TYR A 51 -9.86 46.24 28.15
N PRO A 52 -10.01 47.48 28.67
CA PRO A 52 -8.93 48.47 28.65
C PRO A 52 -7.65 48.03 29.34
N GLU A 53 -7.79 47.17 30.35
CA GLU A 53 -6.67 46.61 31.09
C GLU A 53 -5.75 45.70 30.24
N TYR A 54 -6.31 45.06 29.21
CA TYR A 54 -5.57 44.12 28.35
C TYR A 54 -5.15 44.72 27.00
N GLN A 55 -5.70 45.86 26.58
CA GLN A 55 -5.38 46.48 25.29
C GLN A 55 -3.91 46.82 25.11
N ASN A 56 -3.25 47.27 26.19
CA ASN A 56 -1.84 47.66 26.17
C ASN A 56 -0.86 46.56 26.65
N VAL A 57 -1.38 45.33 26.88
CA VAL A 57 -0.52 44.21 27.30
C VAL A 57 0.04 43.49 26.09
N PRO A 58 1.31 43.74 25.69
CA PRO A 58 1.91 43.14 24.49
C PRO A 58 1.96 41.61 24.56
N TYR A 59 1.92 41.05 25.76
CA TYR A 59 1.97 39.61 25.97
C TYR A 59 0.71 38.90 25.46
N VAL A 60 -0.49 39.42 25.57
CA VAL A 60 -1.75 38.81 25.11
C VAL A 60 -1.69 38.55 23.60
N ARG A 61 -1.26 39.57 22.85
CA ARG A 61 -1.10 39.45 21.40
C ARG A 61 -0.05 38.40 21.01
N ARG A 62 1.09 38.38 21.73
CA ARG A 62 2.16 37.43 21.48
C ARG A 62 1.72 35.99 21.81
N ILE A 63 1.05 35.78 22.94
CA ILE A 63 0.54 34.46 23.35
C ILE A 63 -0.48 33.96 22.31
N ALA A 64 -1.47 34.76 21.91
CA ALA A 64 -2.45 34.38 20.90
C ALA A 64 -1.79 34.01 19.56
N GLY A 65 -0.78 34.80 19.15
CA GLY A 65 -0.01 34.52 17.92
C GLY A 65 0.76 33.19 18.00
N ILE A 66 1.45 32.93 19.11
CA ILE A 66 2.20 31.70 19.33
C ILE A 66 1.25 30.49 19.36
N LEU A 67 0.11 30.61 20.04
CA LEU A 67 -0.89 29.55 20.13
C LEU A 67 -1.51 29.24 18.76
N GLY A 68 -1.85 30.30 18.00
CA GLY A 68 -2.36 30.15 16.63
C GLY A 68 -1.33 29.46 15.71
N LEU A 69 -0.05 29.86 15.79
CA LEU A 69 1.02 29.26 15.02
C LEU A 69 1.22 27.76 15.40
N PHE A 70 1.15 27.45 16.69
CA PHE A 70 1.27 26.08 17.17
C PHE A 70 0.13 25.19 16.67
N ILE A 71 -1.13 25.69 16.73
CA ILE A 71 -2.30 24.97 16.21
C ILE A 71 -2.16 24.74 14.71
N PHE A 72 -1.76 25.78 13.95
CA PHE A 72 -1.53 25.67 12.51
C PHE A 72 -0.45 24.64 12.17
N PHE A 73 0.66 24.66 12.91
CA PHE A 73 1.75 23.71 12.69
C PHE A 73 1.34 22.26 12.98
N LYS A 74 0.61 22.03 14.08
CA LYS A 74 0.03 20.73 14.39
C LYS A 74 -0.94 20.25 13.32
N TRP A 75 -1.79 21.14 12.81
CA TRP A 75 -2.68 20.83 11.70
C TRP A 75 -1.89 20.44 10.44
N LEU A 76 -0.88 21.22 10.07
CA LEU A 76 -0.05 20.97 8.90
C LEU A 76 0.65 19.61 8.98
N LEU A 77 1.21 19.28 10.15
CA LEU A 77 1.85 17.99 10.36
C LEU A 77 0.85 16.82 10.25
N GLY A 78 -0.31 16.95 10.90
CA GLY A 78 -1.37 15.95 10.81
C GLY A 78 -1.86 15.75 9.37
N PHE A 79 -2.00 16.84 8.62
CA PHE A 79 -2.35 16.80 7.21
C PHE A 79 -1.28 16.08 6.37
N LEU A 80 0.01 16.40 6.58
CA LEU A 80 1.10 15.77 5.86
C LEU A 80 1.20 14.26 6.17
N ASN A 81 1.01 13.86 7.42
CA ASN A 81 1.01 12.46 7.79
C ASN A 81 -0.10 11.70 7.03
N LEU A 82 -1.34 12.13 7.16
CA LEU A 82 -2.47 11.53 6.45
C LEU A 82 -2.31 11.56 4.92
N TYR A 83 -1.70 12.62 4.38
CA TYR A 83 -1.50 12.76 2.93
C TYR A 83 -0.48 11.77 2.40
N LEU A 84 0.53 11.44 3.20
CA LEU A 84 1.59 10.52 2.83
C LEU A 84 1.25 9.06 3.15
N ASP A 85 0.37 8.81 4.12
CA ASP A 85 -0.10 7.45 4.41
C ASP A 85 -0.80 6.85 3.20
N CYS A 86 -0.28 5.72 2.73
CA CYS A 86 -0.82 5.09 1.53
C CYS A 86 -0.40 3.62 1.39
N ILE A 87 -1.14 2.92 0.54
CA ILE A 87 -0.78 1.61 0.04
C ILE A 87 -0.31 1.79 -1.40
N LEU A 88 0.92 1.42 -1.67
CA LEU A 88 1.50 1.37 -3.01
C LEU A 88 1.27 -0.02 -3.58
N ILE A 89 0.65 -0.08 -4.74
CA ILE A 89 0.39 -1.31 -5.46
C ILE A 89 1.47 -1.47 -6.52
N SER A 90 2.36 -2.43 -6.33
CA SER A 90 3.36 -2.83 -7.31
C SER A 90 2.98 -4.17 -7.95
N LYS A 91 3.68 -4.61 -9.00
CA LYS A 91 3.40 -5.87 -9.71
C LYS A 91 3.45 -7.10 -8.80
N ASP A 92 4.42 -7.16 -7.92
CA ASP A 92 4.70 -8.35 -7.12
C ASP A 92 4.38 -8.19 -5.62
N ALA A 93 4.21 -6.95 -5.15
CA ALA A 93 4.04 -6.66 -3.74
C ALA A 93 3.06 -5.50 -3.49
N LEU A 94 2.52 -5.47 -2.28
CA LEU A 94 1.84 -4.32 -1.70
C LEU A 94 2.77 -3.68 -0.69
N THR A 95 3.11 -2.42 -0.90
CA THR A 95 3.91 -1.67 0.07
C THR A 95 3.01 -0.72 0.83
N VAL A 96 2.88 -0.96 2.12
CA VAL A 96 2.14 -0.09 3.02
C VAL A 96 3.11 0.94 3.58
N PHE A 97 2.85 2.19 3.29
CA PHE A 97 3.63 3.31 3.80
C PHE A 97 2.79 4.07 4.83
N LEU A 98 3.22 3.98 6.08
CA LEU A 98 2.61 4.69 7.21
C LEU A 98 3.62 5.70 7.76
N ARG A 99 3.16 6.90 8.00
CA ARG A 99 3.99 7.95 8.58
C ARG A 99 3.47 8.33 9.96
N ASP A 100 4.36 8.25 10.94
CA ASP A 100 4.09 8.67 12.31
C ASP A 100 5.05 9.82 12.70
N GLY A 101 4.52 11.05 12.67
CA GLY A 101 5.30 12.24 12.97
C GLY A 101 6.11 12.82 11.80
N ILE A 102 7.15 13.61 12.12
CA ILE A 102 7.92 14.37 11.11
C ILE A 102 8.98 13.48 10.44
N LEU A 103 9.62 12.61 11.21
CA LEU A 103 10.79 11.84 10.81
C LEU A 103 10.54 10.34 10.83
N GLU A 104 9.50 9.90 11.51
CA GLU A 104 9.18 8.48 11.64
C GLU A 104 8.27 8.02 10.52
N TYR A 105 8.68 6.95 9.84
CA TYR A 105 7.88 6.26 8.86
C TYR A 105 8.08 4.75 9.00
N LYS A 106 7.02 4.00 8.76
CA LYS A 106 7.01 2.56 8.73
C LYS A 106 6.65 2.10 7.34
N THR A 107 7.47 1.26 6.77
CA THR A 107 7.20 0.65 5.46
C THR A 107 7.10 -0.85 5.66
N GLU A 108 5.96 -1.42 5.30
CA GLU A 108 5.74 -2.86 5.29
C GLU A 108 5.52 -3.33 3.86
N VAL A 109 6.33 -4.27 3.42
CA VAL A 109 6.21 -4.88 2.10
C VAL A 109 5.52 -6.23 2.26
N ILE A 110 4.35 -6.35 1.66
CA ILE A 110 3.53 -7.57 1.67
C ILE A 110 3.61 -8.21 0.29
N ASP A 111 4.21 -9.39 0.23
CA ASP A 111 4.23 -10.20 -0.99
C ASP A 111 2.79 -10.62 -1.36
N ARG A 112 2.42 -10.46 -2.62
CA ARG A 112 1.07 -10.84 -3.11
C ARG A 112 0.77 -12.31 -2.92
N SER A 113 1.78 -13.17 -2.98
CA SER A 113 1.61 -14.61 -2.78
C SER A 113 1.15 -14.97 -1.37
N LYS A 114 1.42 -14.09 -0.38
CA LYS A 114 1.03 -14.28 1.02
C LYS A 114 -0.37 -13.77 1.35
N ILE A 115 -1.02 -13.06 0.44
CA ILE A 115 -2.35 -12.51 0.65
C ILE A 115 -3.39 -13.62 0.42
N LEU A 116 -4.17 -13.92 1.45
CA LEU A 116 -5.30 -14.87 1.37
C LEU A 116 -6.55 -14.19 0.83
N VAL A 117 -7.04 -13.21 1.57
CA VAL A 117 -8.31 -12.54 1.30
C VAL A 117 -8.14 -11.04 1.45
N ILE A 118 -8.75 -10.31 0.52
CA ILE A 118 -8.90 -8.86 0.59
C ILE A 118 -10.37 -8.58 0.81
N SER A 119 -10.70 -8.06 1.98
CA SER A 119 -12.05 -7.68 2.34
C SER A 119 -12.15 -6.20 2.67
N HIS A 120 -13.35 -5.66 2.61
CA HIS A 120 -13.61 -4.29 3.00
C HIS A 120 -14.80 -4.29 3.95
N ASN A 121 -14.69 -3.50 5.01
CA ASN A 121 -15.72 -3.39 6.02
C ASN A 121 -16.16 -1.94 6.19
N GLN A 122 -17.40 -1.77 6.60
CA GLN A 122 -18.01 -0.48 6.87
C GLN A 122 -18.81 -0.58 8.15
N ASN A 123 -18.20 -0.17 9.24
CA ASN A 123 -18.71 -0.44 10.59
C ASN A 123 -19.79 0.54 11.06
N SER A 124 -19.89 1.72 10.44
CA SER A 124 -20.75 2.79 10.94
C SER A 124 -21.63 3.41 9.85
N VAL A 125 -22.82 3.88 10.24
CA VAL A 125 -23.71 4.68 9.38
C VAL A 125 -23.00 5.96 8.90
N ARG A 126 -22.16 6.55 9.76
CA ARG A 126 -21.33 7.73 9.39
C ARG A 126 -20.35 7.39 8.28
N ASP A 127 -19.75 6.21 8.33
CA ASP A 127 -18.80 5.75 7.32
C ASP A 127 -19.50 5.55 5.98
N LYS A 128 -20.77 5.11 6.01
CA LYS A 128 -21.61 5.01 4.81
C LYS A 128 -21.86 6.36 4.17
N LEU A 129 -22.20 7.37 4.97
CA LEU A 129 -22.45 8.72 4.49
C LEU A 129 -21.18 9.42 3.99
N CYS A 130 -20.06 9.17 4.64
CA CYS A 130 -18.78 9.77 4.30
C CYS A 130 -17.98 8.97 3.26
N GLY A 131 -18.50 7.82 2.77
CA GLY A 131 -17.79 6.97 1.83
C GLY A 131 -16.47 6.42 2.38
N LYS A 132 -16.39 6.24 3.70
CA LYS A 132 -15.22 5.72 4.40
C LYS A 132 -15.33 4.22 4.57
N TRP A 133 -14.22 3.53 4.41
CA TRP A 133 -14.16 2.08 4.49
C TRP A 133 -12.81 1.64 5.04
N ASP A 134 -12.84 0.53 5.73
CA ASP A 134 -11.65 -0.14 6.19
C ASP A 134 -11.33 -1.28 5.23
N LEU A 135 -10.09 -1.33 4.75
CA LEU A 135 -9.56 -2.42 3.97
C LEU A 135 -8.88 -3.39 4.93
N LEU A 136 -9.30 -4.64 4.90
CA LEU A 136 -8.71 -5.72 5.66
C LEU A 136 -8.01 -6.67 4.68
N ILE A 137 -6.71 -6.87 4.89
CA ILE A 137 -5.89 -7.79 4.12
C ILE A 137 -5.50 -8.93 5.06
N GLN A 138 -6.03 -10.12 4.81
CA GLN A 138 -5.69 -11.32 5.56
C GLN A 138 -4.53 -12.03 4.89
N MET A 139 -3.53 -12.42 5.68
CA MET A 139 -2.34 -13.12 5.23
C MET A 139 -2.31 -14.58 5.75
N TRP A 140 -1.51 -15.42 5.10
CA TRP A 140 -1.33 -16.82 5.46
C TRP A 140 -0.77 -17.05 6.88
N ASN A 141 -0.17 -16.05 7.50
CA ASN A 141 0.50 -16.14 8.81
C ASN A 141 -0.38 -15.65 9.97
N ASP A 142 -1.71 -15.65 9.83
CA ASP A 142 -2.67 -15.09 10.81
C ASP A 142 -2.41 -13.63 11.20
N ILE A 143 -1.63 -12.92 10.40
CA ILE A 143 -1.41 -11.48 10.58
C ILE A 143 -2.37 -10.75 9.67
N ASP A 144 -3.39 -10.13 10.26
CA ASP A 144 -4.33 -9.30 9.55
C ASP A 144 -3.80 -7.86 9.48
N PHE A 145 -3.77 -7.31 8.29
CA PHE A 145 -3.44 -5.92 8.09
C PHE A 145 -4.71 -5.12 7.80
N SER A 146 -4.94 -4.07 8.59
CA SER A 146 -6.09 -3.17 8.39
C SER A 146 -5.63 -1.78 8.02
N PHE A 147 -6.19 -1.22 6.96
CA PHE A 147 -5.97 0.15 6.54
C PHE A 147 -7.31 0.88 6.53
N SER A 148 -7.44 1.87 7.42
CA SER A 148 -8.70 2.56 7.66
C SER A 148 -8.92 3.75 6.73
N ASP A 149 -10.18 4.13 6.58
CA ASP A 149 -10.59 5.38 5.91
C ASP A 149 -10.19 5.51 4.43
N ILE A 150 -10.20 4.41 3.67
CA ILE A 150 -9.90 4.43 2.23
C ILE A 150 -11.06 5.02 1.42
N SER A 151 -10.70 5.76 0.37
CA SER A 151 -11.67 6.21 -0.62
C SER A 151 -11.98 5.12 -1.64
N HIS A 152 -13.25 4.98 -2.02
CA HIS A 152 -13.72 4.08 -3.08
C HIS A 152 -13.27 2.60 -2.91
N PRO A 153 -13.55 1.96 -1.79
CA PRO A 153 -13.01 0.65 -1.43
C PRO A 153 -13.40 -0.44 -2.42
N ARG A 154 -14.59 -0.38 -3.01
CA ARG A 154 -15.03 -1.37 -4.03
C ARG A 154 -14.10 -1.38 -5.24
N LYS A 155 -13.72 -0.18 -5.73
CA LYS A 155 -12.77 -0.08 -6.85
C LYS A 155 -11.38 -0.55 -6.43
N SER A 156 -10.94 -0.16 -5.24
CA SER A 156 -9.64 -0.53 -4.70
C SER A 156 -9.54 -2.03 -4.40
N ALA A 157 -10.53 -2.60 -3.72
CA ALA A 157 -10.59 -4.04 -3.47
C ALA A 157 -10.71 -4.85 -4.77
N SER A 158 -11.54 -4.43 -5.72
CA SER A 158 -11.67 -5.13 -7.01
C SER A 158 -10.39 -5.07 -7.83
N LYS A 159 -9.69 -3.94 -7.85
CA LYS A 159 -8.37 -3.82 -8.49
C LYS A 159 -7.34 -4.74 -7.83
N LEU A 160 -7.25 -4.72 -6.49
CA LEU A 160 -6.33 -5.57 -5.75
C LEU A 160 -6.62 -7.05 -6.00
N THR A 161 -7.90 -7.45 -5.98
CA THR A 161 -8.32 -8.82 -6.25
C THR A 161 -8.01 -9.22 -7.69
N LEU A 162 -8.28 -8.34 -8.66
CA LEU A 162 -7.97 -8.59 -10.07
C LEU A 162 -6.46 -8.72 -10.28
N ASN A 163 -5.68 -7.83 -9.70
CA ASN A 163 -4.22 -7.87 -9.79
C ASN A 163 -3.65 -9.14 -9.14
N LYS A 164 -4.20 -9.57 -7.99
CA LYS A 164 -3.85 -10.84 -7.37
C LYS A 164 -4.14 -12.01 -8.32
N LYS A 165 -5.35 -12.06 -8.89
CA LYS A 165 -5.75 -13.11 -9.83
C LYS A 165 -4.81 -13.18 -11.04
N ASN A 166 -4.49 -12.03 -11.63
CA ASN A 166 -3.56 -11.95 -12.76
C ASN A 166 -2.16 -12.44 -12.39
N HIS A 167 -1.67 -12.11 -11.20
CA HIS A 167 -0.39 -12.58 -10.69
C HIS A 167 -0.40 -14.11 -10.50
N ASP A 168 -1.45 -14.65 -9.88
CA ASP A 168 -1.59 -16.09 -9.65
C ASP A 168 -1.71 -16.87 -10.98
N GLU A 169 -2.41 -16.32 -11.97
CA GLU A 169 -2.51 -16.90 -13.32
C GLU A 169 -1.16 -16.85 -14.05
N ALA A 170 -0.43 -15.73 -13.96
CA ALA A 170 0.90 -15.63 -14.55
C ALA A 170 1.89 -16.61 -13.92
N LYS A 171 1.83 -16.78 -12.59
CA LYS A 171 2.66 -17.76 -11.88
C LYS A 171 2.32 -19.20 -12.28
N LYS A 172 1.03 -19.54 -12.41
CA LYS A 172 0.61 -20.86 -12.90
C LYS A 172 1.12 -21.14 -14.30
N LYS A 173 0.96 -20.20 -15.25
CA LYS A 173 1.48 -20.35 -16.62
C LYS A 173 2.99 -20.59 -16.64
N LYS A 174 3.73 -19.85 -15.82
CA LYS A 174 5.18 -20.03 -15.73
C LYS A 174 5.55 -21.43 -15.22
N ILE A 175 4.86 -21.92 -14.20
CA ILE A 175 5.07 -23.29 -13.68
C ILE A 175 4.72 -24.34 -14.75
N GLU A 176 3.62 -24.15 -15.49
CA GLU A 176 3.24 -25.06 -16.59
C GLU A 176 4.27 -25.04 -17.73
N GLU A 177 4.81 -23.89 -18.09
CA GLU A 177 5.87 -23.75 -19.09
C GLU A 177 7.17 -24.43 -18.63
N ASP A 178 7.57 -24.25 -17.37
CA ASP A 178 8.75 -24.89 -16.78
C ASP A 178 8.58 -26.42 -16.77
N LEU A 179 7.41 -26.93 -16.36
CA LEU A 179 7.11 -28.38 -16.37
C LEU A 179 7.12 -28.97 -17.79
N GLN A 180 6.61 -28.24 -18.80
CA GLN A 180 6.66 -28.68 -20.19
C GLN A 180 8.09 -28.67 -20.74
N TRP A 181 8.96 -27.80 -20.24
CA TRP A 181 10.36 -27.75 -20.62
C TRP A 181 11.12 -28.93 -20.06
N ASP A 182 10.92 -29.25 -18.77
CA ASP A 182 11.51 -30.41 -18.10
C ASP A 182 11.06 -31.71 -18.77
N GLN A 183 9.79 -31.83 -19.13
CA GLN A 183 9.24 -33.01 -19.79
C GLN A 183 9.83 -33.19 -21.20
N ARG A 184 10.00 -32.12 -21.96
CA ARG A 184 10.70 -32.17 -23.26
C ARG A 184 12.15 -32.59 -23.15
N GLN A 185 12.88 -32.11 -22.14
CA GLN A 185 14.26 -32.54 -21.90
C GLN A 185 14.33 -34.01 -21.54
N PHE A 186 13.40 -34.47 -20.71
CA PHE A 186 13.32 -35.92 -20.37
C PHE A 186 13.05 -36.79 -21.59
N ASP A 187 12.11 -36.38 -22.47
CA ASP A 187 11.81 -37.12 -23.72
C ASP A 187 13.05 -37.22 -24.64
N ILE A 188 13.77 -36.09 -24.82
CA ILE A 188 15.02 -36.07 -25.60
C ILE A 188 16.07 -37.02 -25.01
N LEU A 189 16.18 -37.08 -23.68
CA LEU A 189 17.15 -37.96 -23.00
C LEU A 189 16.76 -39.41 -23.15
N VAL A 190 15.48 -39.73 -23.09
CA VAL A 190 14.95 -41.09 -23.32
C VAL A 190 15.21 -41.52 -24.76
N ASP A 191 14.97 -40.67 -25.75
CA ASP A 191 15.22 -40.96 -27.16
C ASP A 191 16.71 -41.22 -27.43
N ALA A 192 17.60 -40.37 -26.88
CA ALA A 192 19.04 -40.57 -26.99
C ALA A 192 19.50 -41.88 -26.35
N LEU A 193 18.91 -42.26 -25.20
CA LEU A 193 19.21 -43.54 -24.52
C LEU A 193 18.78 -44.74 -25.41
N TRP A 194 17.60 -44.65 -26.02
CA TRP A 194 17.12 -45.71 -26.93
C TRP A 194 18.00 -45.86 -28.16
N GLU A 195 18.54 -44.77 -28.70
CA GLU A 195 19.47 -44.78 -29.81
C GLU A 195 20.78 -45.54 -29.45
N VAL A 196 21.35 -45.20 -28.30
CA VAL A 196 22.56 -45.91 -27.77
C VAL A 196 22.31 -47.38 -27.54
N ILE A 197 21.16 -47.75 -26.97
CA ILE A 197 20.80 -49.15 -26.73
C ILE A 197 20.66 -49.90 -28.07
N ARG A 198 20.05 -49.27 -29.06
CA ARG A 198 19.88 -49.85 -30.42
C ARG A 198 21.24 -50.14 -31.07
N ASP A 199 22.14 -49.14 -31.05
CA ASP A 199 23.49 -49.26 -31.62
C ASP A 199 24.28 -50.38 -30.90
N TYR A 200 24.16 -50.47 -29.57
CA TYR A 200 24.80 -51.55 -28.82
C TYR A 200 24.26 -52.92 -29.20
N MET A 201 22.96 -53.08 -29.35
CA MET A 201 22.32 -54.33 -29.75
C MET A 201 22.69 -54.77 -31.16
N GLU A 202 22.78 -53.80 -32.10
CA GLU A 202 23.23 -54.05 -33.46
C GLU A 202 24.70 -54.49 -33.52
N THR A 203 25.56 -53.84 -32.74
CA THR A 203 26.97 -54.19 -32.66
C THR A 203 27.15 -55.61 -32.11
N LYS A 204 26.46 -55.97 -31.04
CA LYS A 204 26.49 -57.28 -30.42
C LYS A 204 25.97 -58.39 -31.36
N ASN A 205 24.87 -58.13 -32.08
CA ASN A 205 24.34 -59.11 -33.04
C ASN A 205 25.28 -59.33 -34.24
N ASN A 206 26.08 -58.33 -34.62
CA ASN A 206 27.10 -58.46 -35.67
C ASN A 206 28.32 -59.26 -35.15
N GLU A 207 28.74 -59.13 -33.91
CA GLU A 207 29.84 -59.92 -33.33
C GLU A 207 29.48 -61.42 -33.23
N GLU A 208 28.24 -61.74 -32.82
CA GLU A 208 27.76 -63.16 -32.74
C GLU A 208 27.58 -63.81 -34.12
N LYS A 209 27.60 -63.08 -35.22
CA LYS A 209 27.55 -63.66 -36.59
C LYS A 209 28.90 -64.00 -37.17
N TYR A 210 29.99 -63.56 -36.55
CA TYR A 210 31.36 -63.81 -37.01
C TYR A 210 32.14 -64.84 -36.17
N GLU A 211 31.54 -65.38 -35.09
CA GLU A 211 31.98 -66.59 -34.40
C GLU A 211 31.25 -67.82 -34.95
#